data_f0c51c3ba048be8842fbc8db425e8ed5
#
_entry.id   f0c51c3ba048be8842fbc8db425e8ed5
#
_cell.length_a   1.000
_cell.length_b   1.000
_cell.length_c   1.000
_cell.angle_alpha   90.00
_cell.angle_beta   90.00
_cell.angle_gamma   90.00
#
_symmetry.space_group_name_H-M   'P 1'
#
loop_
_entity.id
_entity.type
_entity.pdbx_description
1 polymer ?
#
loop_
_entity_poly.entity_id
_entity_poly.type
_entity_poly.pdbx_seq_one_letter_code
_entity_poly.pdbx_strand_id
1 'polypeptide(L)'
;MSEAISSPTLLFVDDEPGILSALRRLFRPHGYRIFIAESGAAGLEILEKESIDLVISDMRMPEMDGAAFLKEVRNRWPKVMRILLTGYADITSTVAAINQGEIYRYIAKPWDDNEIVTIVREAMERLHLELENQ
;
A
#
# COMPACT_ATOMS: atom_id res chain seq x y z
N MET A 1 1.89 -18.72 20.44
CA MET A 1 1.85 -18.17 20.09
C MET A 1 1.66 -17.74 19.51
N SER A 2 1.76 -17.93 19.39
CA SER A 2 1.67 -17.31 18.80
C SER A 2 1.37 -16.88 18.29
N GLU A 3 1.38 -16.83 18.38
CA GLU A 3 1.02 -16.22 17.97
C GLU A 3 0.72 -15.81 17.16
N ALA A 4 0.60 -16.46 17.90
CA ALA A 4 -0.05 -16.31 16.63
C ALA A 4 0.34 -15.09 15.86
N ILE A 5 1.50 -15.00 15.60
CA ILE A 5 1.96 -13.88 14.80
C ILE A 5 1.71 -14.23 13.35
N SER A 6 0.57 -13.79 12.85
CA SER A 6 0.34 -13.89 11.42
C SER A 6 1.24 -12.89 10.73
N SER A 7 1.86 -13.28 9.65
CA SER A 7 2.67 -12.38 8.84
C SER A 7 1.81 -11.21 8.35
N PRO A 8 2.33 -9.98 8.40
CA PRO A 8 1.59 -8.86 7.83
C PRO A 8 1.29 -9.10 6.36
N THR A 9 0.14 -8.63 5.93
CA THR A 9 -0.34 -8.85 4.58
C THR A 9 -0.32 -7.55 3.79
N LEU A 10 0.36 -7.57 2.64
CA LEU A 10 0.51 -6.43 1.77
C LEU A 10 -0.29 -6.62 0.49
N LEU A 11 -0.83 -5.51 -0.03
CA LEU A 11 -1.47 -5.49 -1.34
C LEU A 11 -0.75 -4.45 -2.20
N PHE A 12 -0.28 -4.88 -3.36
CA PHE A 12 0.33 -3.97 -4.34
C PHE A 12 -0.62 -3.81 -5.52
N VAL A 13 -0.91 -2.56 -5.90
CA VAL A 13 -1.84 -2.26 -6.99
C VAL A 13 -1.12 -1.38 -8.01
N ASP A 14 -1.01 -1.86 -9.25
CA ASP A 14 -0.32 -1.17 -10.33
C ASP A 14 -0.76 -1.81 -11.64
N ASP A 15 -0.98 -1.00 -12.68
CA ASP A 15 -1.41 -1.54 -13.97
C ASP A 15 -0.24 -2.12 -14.77
N GLU A 16 0.99 -2.01 -14.29
CA GLU A 16 2.15 -2.61 -14.94
C GLU A 16 2.57 -3.90 -14.21
N PRO A 17 2.38 -5.06 -14.85
CA PRO A 17 2.74 -6.34 -14.21
C PRO A 17 4.21 -6.43 -13.80
N GLY A 18 5.10 -5.77 -14.55
CA GLY A 18 6.52 -5.76 -14.19
C GLY A 18 6.81 -5.10 -12.85
N ILE A 19 6.07 -4.04 -12.55
CA ILE A 19 6.20 -3.35 -11.26
C ILE A 19 5.71 -4.27 -10.14
N LEU A 20 4.56 -4.92 -10.34
CA LEU A 20 4.01 -5.84 -9.35
C LEU A 20 4.96 -7.00 -9.08
N SER A 21 5.56 -7.55 -10.13
CA SER A 21 6.54 -8.63 -9.99
C SER A 21 7.77 -8.18 -9.21
N ALA A 22 8.25 -6.97 -9.49
CA ALA A 22 9.42 -6.43 -8.82
C ALA A 22 9.15 -6.22 -7.33
N LEU A 23 8.00 -5.66 -6.98
CA LEU A 23 7.63 -5.44 -5.59
C LEU A 23 7.47 -6.76 -4.84
N ARG A 24 6.79 -7.71 -5.46
CA ARG A 24 6.57 -9.02 -4.86
C ARG A 24 7.90 -9.71 -4.58
N ARG A 25 8.83 -9.67 -5.54
CA ARG A 25 10.15 -10.29 -5.39
C ARG A 25 10.95 -9.62 -4.27
N LEU A 26 10.83 -8.29 -4.18
CA LEU A 26 11.55 -7.52 -3.17
C LEU A 26 11.06 -7.86 -1.75
N PHE A 27 9.76 -7.97 -1.56
CA PHE A 27 9.19 -8.13 -0.22
C PHE A 27 9.02 -9.58 0.24
N ARG A 28 9.03 -10.53 -0.69
CA ARG A 28 8.85 -11.94 -0.33
C ARG A 28 9.83 -12.43 0.74
N PRO A 29 11.15 -12.11 0.63
CA PRO A 29 12.10 -12.60 1.66
C PRO A 29 11.88 -12.03 3.04
N HIS A 30 11.09 -10.97 3.17
CA HIS A 30 10.87 -10.32 4.46
C HIS A 30 9.68 -10.89 5.23
N GLY A 31 9.09 -11.98 4.73
CA GLY A 31 8.07 -12.71 5.47
C GLY A 31 6.66 -12.19 5.36
N TYR A 32 6.38 -11.28 4.43
CA TYR A 32 5.04 -10.76 4.22
C TYR A 32 4.21 -11.70 3.36
N ARG A 33 2.90 -11.76 3.65
CA ARG A 33 1.94 -12.32 2.69
C ARG A 33 1.65 -11.22 1.67
N ILE A 34 1.63 -11.58 0.39
CA ILE A 34 1.55 -10.57 -0.68
C ILE A 34 0.44 -10.89 -1.66
N PHE A 35 -0.43 -9.91 -1.90
CA PHE A 35 -1.43 -9.93 -2.96
C PHE A 35 -1.08 -8.86 -3.97
N ILE A 36 -1.43 -9.08 -5.23
CA ILE A 36 -1.21 -8.09 -6.29
C ILE A 36 -2.51 -7.90 -7.08
N ALA A 37 -2.72 -6.69 -7.57
CA ALA A 37 -3.88 -6.34 -8.38
C ALA A 37 -3.45 -5.38 -9.48
N GLU A 38 -4.02 -5.53 -10.67
CA GLU A 38 -3.63 -4.70 -11.82
C GLU A 38 -4.56 -3.50 -12.03
N SER A 39 -5.52 -3.30 -11.13
CA SER A 39 -6.42 -2.16 -11.20
C SER A 39 -6.96 -1.84 -9.82
N GLY A 40 -7.53 -0.63 -9.67
CA GLY A 40 -8.20 -0.27 -8.43
C GLY A 40 -9.38 -1.19 -8.13
N ALA A 41 -10.17 -1.53 -9.15
CA ALA A 41 -11.31 -2.42 -8.97
C ALA A 41 -10.87 -3.79 -8.46
N ALA A 42 -9.81 -4.36 -9.04
CA ALA A 42 -9.28 -5.65 -8.58
C ALA A 42 -8.76 -5.55 -7.15
N GLY A 43 -8.11 -4.43 -6.81
CA GLY A 43 -7.65 -4.20 -5.45
C GLY A 43 -8.78 -4.16 -4.44
N LEU A 44 -9.88 -3.49 -4.78
CA LEU A 44 -11.04 -3.44 -3.90
C LEU A 44 -11.64 -4.82 -3.67
N GLU A 45 -11.69 -5.65 -4.72
CA GLU A 45 -12.18 -7.02 -4.57
C GLU A 45 -11.34 -7.83 -3.59
N ILE A 46 -10.02 -7.67 -3.65
CA ILE A 46 -9.12 -8.36 -2.73
C ILE A 46 -9.36 -7.88 -1.31
N LEU A 47 -9.52 -6.56 -1.12
CA LEU A 47 -9.78 -6.00 0.20
C LEU A 47 -11.10 -6.49 0.80
N GLU A 48 -12.08 -6.82 -0.05
CA GLU A 48 -13.34 -7.38 0.43
C GLU A 48 -13.22 -8.83 0.90
N LYS A 49 -12.25 -9.56 0.35
CA LYS A 49 -12.11 -11.00 0.61
C LYS A 49 -11.00 -11.33 1.59
N GLU A 50 -9.95 -10.50 1.63
CA GLU A 50 -8.76 -10.77 2.43
C GLU A 50 -8.51 -9.67 3.44
N SER A 51 -7.90 -10.04 4.54
CA SER A 51 -7.52 -9.07 5.57
C SER A 51 -6.16 -8.48 5.19
N ILE A 52 -6.17 -7.24 4.74
CA ILE A 52 -4.97 -6.55 4.27
C ILE A 52 -4.52 -5.54 5.33
N ASP A 53 -3.22 -5.49 5.61
CA ASP A 53 -2.66 -4.55 6.58
C ASP A 53 -2.15 -3.27 5.93
N LEU A 54 -1.60 -3.37 4.74
CA LEU A 54 -1.01 -2.23 4.05
C LEU A 54 -1.19 -2.35 2.55
N VAL A 55 -1.54 -1.23 1.91
CA VAL A 55 -1.69 -1.13 0.46
C VAL A 55 -0.66 -0.15 -0.09
N ILE A 56 0.03 -0.55 -1.15
CA ILE A 56 0.83 0.37 -1.97
C ILE A 56 0.18 0.42 -3.34
N SER A 57 -0.23 1.61 -3.77
CA SER A 57 -0.90 1.79 -5.06
C SER A 57 -0.15 2.77 -5.94
N ASP A 58 -0.04 2.44 -7.22
CA ASP A 58 0.42 3.38 -8.24
C ASP A 58 -0.59 4.51 -8.37
N MET A 59 -0.12 5.71 -8.70
CA MET A 59 -1.00 6.86 -8.91
C MET A 59 -1.75 6.79 -10.23
N ARG A 60 -1.06 6.45 -11.30
CA ARG A 60 -1.64 6.49 -12.64
C ARG A 60 -2.10 5.11 -13.10
N MET A 61 -3.41 4.90 -13.04
CA MET A 61 -4.04 3.67 -13.51
C MET A 61 -5.28 4.03 -14.31
N PRO A 62 -5.64 3.22 -15.34
CA PRO A 62 -6.86 3.48 -16.11
C PRO A 62 -8.10 3.39 -15.22
N GLU A 63 -9.10 4.17 -15.54
CA GLU A 63 -10.43 4.16 -14.93
C GLU A 63 -10.48 4.71 -13.51
N MET A 64 -9.68 4.16 -12.60
CA MET A 64 -9.62 4.63 -11.22
C MET A 64 -8.15 4.86 -10.87
N ASP A 65 -7.74 6.11 -10.67
CA ASP A 65 -6.35 6.38 -10.31
C ASP A 65 -6.08 6.02 -8.86
N GLY A 66 -4.79 6.09 -8.47
CA GLY A 66 -4.37 5.70 -7.13
C GLY A 66 -4.98 6.55 -6.04
N ALA A 67 -5.14 7.85 -6.27
CA ALA A 67 -5.74 8.72 -5.26
C ALA A 67 -7.19 8.33 -5.02
N ALA A 68 -7.97 8.11 -6.08
CA ALA A 68 -9.37 7.69 -5.95
C ALA A 68 -9.48 6.33 -5.28
N PHE A 69 -8.60 5.39 -5.67
CA PHE A 69 -8.58 4.07 -5.07
C PHE A 69 -8.29 4.15 -3.56
N LEU A 70 -7.25 4.88 -3.17
CA LEU A 70 -6.87 4.97 -1.76
C LEU A 70 -7.90 5.72 -0.92
N LYS A 71 -8.59 6.68 -1.52
CA LYS A 71 -9.70 7.35 -0.85
C LYS A 71 -10.81 6.36 -0.51
N GLU A 72 -11.13 5.50 -1.46
CA GLU A 72 -12.14 4.46 -1.23
C GLU A 72 -11.68 3.49 -0.14
N VAL A 73 -10.40 3.10 -0.15
CA VAL A 73 -9.84 2.24 0.89
C VAL A 73 -9.99 2.90 2.26
N ARG A 74 -9.66 4.18 2.35
CA ARG A 74 -9.81 4.92 3.60
C ARG A 74 -11.25 4.91 4.10
N ASN A 75 -12.20 5.10 3.20
CA ASN A 75 -13.61 5.16 3.58
C ASN A 75 -14.15 3.82 4.07
N ARG A 76 -13.69 2.72 3.47
CA ARG A 76 -14.22 1.39 3.77
C ARG A 76 -13.35 0.62 4.76
N TRP A 77 -12.05 0.83 4.75
CA TRP A 77 -11.11 0.12 5.63
C TRP A 77 -10.12 1.12 6.21
N PRO A 78 -10.56 2.01 7.10
CA PRO A 78 -9.70 3.12 7.57
C PRO A 78 -8.45 2.68 8.32
N LYS A 79 -8.41 1.44 8.81
CA LYS A 79 -7.24 0.95 9.53
C LYS A 79 -6.16 0.37 8.62
N VAL A 80 -6.46 0.17 7.33
CA VAL A 80 -5.46 -0.28 6.37
C VAL A 80 -4.49 0.87 6.11
N MET A 81 -3.19 0.62 6.25
CA MET A 81 -2.17 1.61 5.98
C MET A 81 -2.10 1.84 4.47
N ARG A 82 -2.03 3.10 4.05
CA ARG A 82 -2.12 3.46 2.63
C ARG A 82 -0.88 4.21 2.19
N ILE A 83 -0.21 3.72 1.16
CA ILE A 83 0.99 4.32 0.59
C ILE A 83 0.78 4.51 -0.91
N LEU A 84 1.17 5.67 -1.43
CA LEU A 84 1.06 5.98 -2.85
C LEU A 84 2.43 5.95 -3.51
N LEU A 85 2.53 5.27 -4.65
CA LEU A 85 3.74 5.18 -5.45
C LEU A 85 3.56 6.08 -6.64
N THR A 86 4.41 7.10 -6.80
CA THR A 86 4.13 8.17 -7.75
C THR A 86 5.40 8.70 -8.42
N GLY A 87 5.25 9.19 -9.66
CA GLY A 87 6.32 9.89 -10.35
C GLY A 87 6.30 11.38 -10.02
N TYR A 88 7.33 12.10 -10.48
CA TYR A 88 7.48 13.52 -10.19
C TYR A 88 6.29 14.37 -10.64
N ALA A 89 5.65 13.99 -11.75
CA ALA A 89 4.55 14.78 -12.30
C ALA A 89 3.35 14.86 -11.38
N ASP A 90 3.24 13.92 -10.43
CA ASP A 90 2.06 13.80 -9.57
C ASP A 90 2.30 14.24 -8.14
N ILE A 91 3.48 14.78 -7.82
CA ILE A 91 3.85 15.09 -6.45
C ILE A 91 2.91 16.11 -5.80
N THR A 92 2.50 17.16 -6.53
CA THR A 92 1.60 18.18 -5.98
C THR A 92 0.27 17.57 -5.54
N SER A 93 -0.32 16.73 -6.37
CA SER A 93 -1.56 16.03 -6.03
C SER A 93 -1.37 15.11 -4.85
N THR A 94 -0.21 14.46 -4.78
CA THR A 94 0.12 13.55 -3.70
C THR A 94 0.23 14.27 -2.35
N VAL A 95 0.86 15.45 -2.33
CA VAL A 95 0.98 16.24 -1.10
C VAL A 95 -0.40 16.63 -0.58
N ALA A 96 -1.31 17.00 -1.49
CA ALA A 96 -2.67 17.33 -1.07
C ALA A 96 -3.37 16.12 -0.45
N ALA A 97 -3.18 14.93 -1.02
CA ALA A 97 -3.78 13.70 -0.49
C ALA A 97 -3.25 13.37 0.89
N ILE A 98 -1.94 13.57 1.13
CA ILE A 98 -1.34 13.37 2.45
C ILE A 98 -1.96 14.32 3.45
N ASN A 99 -2.08 15.60 3.09
CA ASN A 99 -2.62 16.62 3.97
C ASN A 99 -4.10 16.38 4.31
N GLN A 100 -4.82 15.69 3.44
CA GLN A 100 -6.21 15.35 3.69
C GLN A 100 -6.36 14.02 4.45
N GLY A 101 -5.25 13.39 4.79
CA GLY A 101 -5.27 12.14 5.54
C GLY A 101 -5.63 10.92 4.71
N GLU A 102 -5.60 11.03 3.38
CA GLU A 102 -5.96 9.91 2.51
C GLU A 102 -4.85 8.88 2.39
N ILE A 103 -3.59 9.29 2.59
CA ILE A 103 -2.46 8.36 2.53
C ILE A 103 -1.51 8.61 3.71
N TYR A 104 -0.79 7.57 4.10
CA TYR A 104 0.22 7.64 5.16
C TYR A 104 1.48 8.34 4.64
N ARG A 105 1.92 7.98 3.44
CA ARG A 105 3.10 8.59 2.84
C ARG A 105 3.15 8.24 1.35
N TYR A 106 3.96 8.97 0.59
CA TYR A 106 4.19 8.61 -0.80
C TYR A 106 5.63 8.15 -1.00
N ILE A 107 5.85 7.38 -2.06
CA ILE A 107 7.17 6.91 -2.47
C ILE A 107 7.34 7.30 -3.94
N ALA A 108 8.45 7.97 -4.25
CA ALA A 108 8.73 8.41 -5.62
C ALA A 108 9.28 7.26 -6.46
N LYS A 109 8.86 7.21 -7.72
CA LYS A 109 9.43 6.28 -8.71
C LYS A 109 10.58 6.96 -9.44
N PRO A 110 11.67 6.26 -9.73
CA PRO A 110 11.99 4.90 -9.28
C PRO A 110 12.34 4.90 -7.79
N TRP A 111 11.98 3.84 -7.12
CA TRP A 111 12.25 3.74 -5.68
C TRP A 111 13.63 3.14 -5.43
N ASP A 112 14.13 3.35 -4.22
CA ASP A 112 15.30 2.67 -3.69
C ASP A 112 14.79 1.46 -2.89
N ASP A 113 15.33 0.26 -3.19
CA ASP A 113 14.85 -0.96 -2.57
C ASP A 113 14.95 -0.95 -1.05
N ASN A 114 16.06 -0.46 -0.51
CA ASN A 114 16.23 -0.40 0.94
C ASN A 114 15.29 0.61 1.57
N GLU A 115 15.07 1.72 0.90
CA GLU A 115 14.18 2.76 1.39
C GLU A 115 12.73 2.28 1.46
N ILE A 116 12.24 1.63 0.39
CA ILE A 116 10.85 1.19 0.38
C ILE A 116 10.61 0.08 1.40
N VAL A 117 11.57 -0.82 1.59
CA VAL A 117 11.47 -1.87 2.60
C VAL A 117 11.41 -1.25 4.00
N THR A 118 12.25 -0.23 4.26
CA THR A 118 12.26 0.46 5.54
C THR A 118 10.94 1.18 5.80
N ILE A 119 10.40 1.85 4.77
CA ILE A 119 9.13 2.57 4.90
C ILE A 119 8.00 1.62 5.26
N VAL A 120 7.93 0.46 4.61
CA VAL A 120 6.90 -0.52 4.90
C VAL A 120 7.06 -1.08 6.31
N ARG A 121 8.29 -1.38 6.72
CA ARG A 121 8.53 -1.87 8.07
C ARG A 121 8.08 -0.84 9.12
N GLU A 122 8.43 0.43 8.92
CA GLU A 122 8.02 1.49 9.84
C GLU A 122 6.50 1.66 9.88
N ALA A 123 5.86 1.54 8.72
CA ALA A 123 4.40 1.63 8.65
C ALA A 123 3.75 0.49 9.43
N MET A 124 4.31 -0.71 9.35
CA MET A 124 3.78 -1.86 10.08
C MET A 124 3.98 -1.70 11.58
N GLU A 125 5.13 -1.16 12.00
CA GLU A 125 5.38 -0.89 13.42
C GLU A 125 4.38 0.13 13.95
N ARG A 126 4.10 1.19 13.18
CA ARG A 126 3.14 2.20 13.58
C ARG A 126 1.73 1.63 13.70
N LEU A 127 1.32 0.79 12.75
CA LEU A 127 0.02 0.14 12.79
C LEU A 127 -0.10 -0.75 14.03
N HIS A 128 0.94 -1.50 14.33
CA HIS A 128 0.97 -2.38 15.50
C HIS A 128 0.82 -1.57 16.80
N LEU A 129 1.50 -0.44 16.92
CA LEU A 129 1.39 0.41 18.09
C LEU A 129 -0.01 0.98 18.25
N GLU A 130 -0.64 1.39 17.17
CA GLU A 130 -2.00 1.90 17.24
C GLU A 130 -2.97 0.83 17.71
N LEU A 131 -2.80 -0.40 17.28
CA LEU A 131 -3.64 -1.50 17.71
C LEU A 131 -3.45 -1.82 19.20
N GLU A 132 -2.21 -1.73 19.70
CA GLU A 132 -1.93 -1.98 21.10
C GLU A 132 -2.53 -0.93 22.02
N ASN A 133 -2.70 0.29 21.53
CA ASN A 133 -3.21 1.39 22.32
C ASN A 133 -4.74 1.51 22.33
N GLN A 134 -5.42 0.57 21.72
CA GLN A 134 -6.89 0.58 21.72
C GLN A 134 -7.51 -0.17 22.91
#